data_7e0243b1899c126db43bc6e205fac066
#
_entry.id   7e0243b1899c126db43bc6e205fac066
#
_cell.length_a   1.000
_cell.length_b   1.000
_cell.length_c   1.000
_cell.angle_alpha   90.00
_cell.angle_beta   90.00
_cell.angle_gamma   90.00
#
_symmetry.space_group_name_H-M   'P 1'
#
loop_
_entity.id
_entity.type
_entity.pdbx_description
1 polymer ?
#
loop_
_entity_poly.entity_id
_entity_poly.type
_entity_poly.pdbx_seq_one_letter_code
_entity_poly.pdbx_strand_id
1 'polypeptide(L)'
;MTKSPRGAFVTSDGVQLSYIRQGSGRPIVLIHGWSQCAEEFKHQIEPLSARYDVIALDQRSHGESQKVPYGLKISRLSKDLYDLLAELDLNEVALLGHSMGSCVILCYLDLFGPERLSKIILVDQSPFVTSDPHWTPQELEEAGAVLTAQQVFDTVAALRGKEAEQVTRQVMDGMVTRQATSEVREWIVQCNLKMPRPFAGTLLYNLCHTDWRDVIPRINLPALIISGRASTMPWKSQEWIHRQIKGSQFEVFEEPEGGQHFMFIENPEKFNRLVMEYLG
;
A
#
# COMPACT_ATOMS: atom_id res chain seq x y z
N MET A 1 -26.21 -1.72 2.90
CA MET A 1 -24.94 -1.56 3.66
C MET A 1 -24.88 -0.15 4.18
N THR A 2 -24.84 0.05 5.48
CA THR A 2 -24.61 1.37 6.09
C THR A 2 -23.19 1.79 5.75
N LYS A 3 -23.01 3.02 5.21
CA LYS A 3 -21.66 3.57 4.95
C LYS A 3 -20.91 3.65 6.29
N SER A 4 -19.72 3.07 6.35
CA SER A 4 -18.83 3.23 7.51
C SER A 4 -18.58 4.72 7.78
N PRO A 5 -18.57 5.14 9.06
CA PRO A 5 -18.41 6.55 9.39
C PRO A 5 -17.05 7.07 8.89
N ARG A 6 -17.07 8.24 8.22
CA ARG A 6 -15.88 8.94 7.76
C ARG A 6 -15.53 10.06 8.72
N GLY A 7 -14.24 10.17 9.01
CA GLY A 7 -13.61 11.32 9.65
C GLY A 7 -12.73 12.09 8.69
N ALA A 8 -12.26 13.24 9.14
CA ALA A 8 -11.28 14.05 8.42
C ALA A 8 -10.34 14.75 9.41
N PHE A 9 -9.13 15.06 8.97
CA PHE A 9 -8.17 15.86 9.72
C PHE A 9 -7.39 16.78 8.76
N VAL A 10 -6.69 17.75 9.31
CA VAL A 10 -5.87 18.69 8.53
C VAL A 10 -4.40 18.41 8.81
N THR A 11 -3.63 18.16 7.75
CA THR A 11 -2.19 17.93 7.83
C THR A 11 -1.43 19.20 8.22
N SER A 12 -0.17 19.05 8.65
CA SER A 12 0.71 20.16 9.05
C SER A 12 0.95 21.21 7.94
N ASP A 13 0.68 20.89 6.68
CA ASP A 13 0.74 21.82 5.53
C ASP A 13 -0.66 22.27 5.02
N GLY A 14 -1.72 22.04 5.82
CA GLY A 14 -3.05 22.59 5.60
C GLY A 14 -3.93 21.80 4.61
N VAL A 15 -3.58 20.55 4.26
CA VAL A 15 -4.39 19.70 3.37
C VAL A 15 -5.34 18.85 4.20
N GLN A 16 -6.63 18.85 3.83
CA GLN A 16 -7.65 18.03 4.47
C GLN A 16 -7.60 16.59 3.92
N LEU A 17 -7.39 15.62 4.80
CA LEU A 17 -7.43 14.20 4.48
C LEU A 17 -8.63 13.53 5.15
N SER A 18 -9.21 12.57 4.44
CA SER A 18 -10.35 11.75 4.88
C SER A 18 -9.86 10.36 5.32
N TYR A 19 -10.59 9.76 6.26
CA TYR A 19 -10.39 8.36 6.65
C TYR A 19 -11.73 7.71 6.99
N ILE A 20 -11.78 6.37 6.90
CA ILE A 20 -12.86 5.55 7.44
C ILE A 20 -12.39 5.07 8.82
N ARG A 21 -13.24 5.16 9.86
CA ARG A 21 -12.93 4.61 11.20
C ARG A 21 -14.09 3.77 11.70
N GLN A 22 -13.78 2.57 12.18
CA GLN A 22 -14.77 1.64 12.72
C GLN A 22 -14.15 0.75 13.81
N GLY A 23 -14.94 0.43 14.84
CA GLY A 23 -14.51 -0.41 15.95
C GLY A 23 -13.94 0.38 17.12
N SER A 24 -13.26 -0.33 18.02
CA SER A 24 -12.59 0.20 19.21
C SER A 24 -11.50 -0.78 19.67
N GLY A 25 -10.62 -0.35 20.57
CA GLY A 25 -9.52 -1.16 21.09
C GLY A 25 -8.17 -0.72 20.54
N ARG A 26 -7.24 -1.67 20.34
CA ARG A 26 -5.90 -1.35 19.78
C ARG A 26 -6.03 -0.82 18.35
N PRO A 27 -5.35 0.29 18.01
CA PRO A 27 -5.49 0.89 16.69
C PRO A 27 -4.75 0.10 15.61
N ILE A 28 -5.40 -0.06 14.46
CA ILE A 28 -4.77 -0.50 13.22
C ILE A 28 -5.06 0.52 12.12
N VAL A 29 -4.01 1.02 11.46
CA VAL A 29 -4.13 1.94 10.33
C VAL A 29 -3.85 1.18 9.03
N LEU A 30 -4.81 1.22 8.10
CA LEU A 30 -4.75 0.62 6.78
C LEU A 30 -4.38 1.68 5.75
N ILE A 31 -3.31 1.44 4.99
CA ILE A 31 -2.71 2.39 4.04
C ILE A 31 -2.73 1.75 2.65
N HIS A 32 -3.54 2.31 1.77
CA HIS A 32 -3.78 1.77 0.44
C HIS A 32 -2.60 1.94 -0.53
N GLY A 33 -2.66 1.19 -1.65
CA GLY A 33 -1.69 1.23 -2.72
C GLY A 33 -1.76 2.50 -3.60
N TRP A 34 -0.87 2.55 -4.60
CA TRP A 34 -0.79 3.65 -5.56
C TRP A 34 -2.14 3.87 -6.26
N SER A 35 -2.59 5.12 -6.20
CA SER A 35 -3.83 5.60 -6.83
C SER A 35 -5.12 4.89 -6.36
N GLN A 36 -5.08 4.09 -5.31
CA GLN A 36 -6.25 3.45 -4.71
C GLN A 36 -6.95 4.39 -3.69
N CYS A 37 -7.78 3.87 -2.82
CA CYS A 37 -8.48 4.62 -1.78
C CYS A 37 -8.78 3.73 -0.57
N ALA A 38 -9.20 4.34 0.55
CA ALA A 38 -9.53 3.62 1.78
C ALA A 38 -10.58 2.50 1.59
N GLU A 39 -11.45 2.65 0.60
CA GLU A 39 -12.50 1.66 0.29
C GLU A 39 -11.94 0.35 -0.27
N GLU A 40 -10.66 0.28 -0.70
CA GLU A 40 -10.06 -0.99 -1.12
C GLU A 40 -10.10 -2.02 0.02
N PHE A 41 -10.09 -1.55 1.28
CA PHE A 41 -10.14 -2.39 2.49
C PHE A 41 -11.56 -2.71 2.98
N LYS A 42 -12.60 -2.57 2.14
CA LYS A 42 -14.01 -2.80 2.54
C LYS A 42 -14.25 -4.18 3.16
N HIS A 43 -13.49 -5.19 2.74
CA HIS A 43 -13.59 -6.56 3.25
C HIS A 43 -12.75 -6.81 4.51
N GLN A 44 -11.88 -5.86 4.90
CA GLN A 44 -11.04 -5.90 6.10
C GLN A 44 -11.65 -5.08 7.23
N ILE A 45 -12.25 -3.93 6.92
CA ILE A 45 -12.73 -2.96 7.92
C ILE A 45 -13.73 -3.62 8.88
N GLU A 46 -14.79 -4.25 8.37
CA GLU A 46 -15.84 -4.83 9.22
C GLU A 46 -15.31 -6.00 10.09
N PRO A 47 -14.64 -7.04 9.55
CA PRO A 47 -14.13 -8.13 10.37
C PRO A 47 -13.08 -7.70 11.40
N LEU A 48 -12.16 -6.80 11.06
CA LEU A 48 -11.14 -6.32 11.99
C LEU A 48 -11.74 -5.42 13.07
N SER A 49 -12.78 -4.64 12.76
CA SER A 49 -13.43 -3.71 13.70
C SER A 49 -14.15 -4.41 14.87
N ALA A 50 -14.34 -5.73 14.78
CA ALA A 50 -14.85 -6.51 15.90
C ALA A 50 -13.88 -6.55 17.10
N ARG A 51 -12.58 -6.30 16.88
CA ARG A 51 -11.52 -6.41 17.91
C ARG A 51 -10.58 -5.21 17.96
N TYR A 52 -10.53 -4.39 16.92
CA TYR A 52 -9.57 -3.30 16.73
C TYR A 52 -10.28 -1.98 16.41
N ASP A 53 -9.63 -0.88 16.69
CA ASP A 53 -9.99 0.44 16.18
C ASP A 53 -9.35 0.57 14.77
N VAL A 54 -10.15 0.30 13.75
CA VAL A 54 -9.70 0.24 12.35
C VAL A 54 -9.81 1.61 11.71
N ILE A 55 -8.69 2.13 11.21
CA ILE A 55 -8.62 3.42 10.51
C ILE A 55 -8.06 3.17 9.10
N ALA A 56 -8.87 3.35 8.06
CA ALA A 56 -8.41 3.27 6.67
C ALA A 56 -8.27 4.69 6.11
N LEU A 57 -7.03 5.09 5.80
CA LEU A 57 -6.70 6.45 5.36
C LEU A 57 -6.91 6.58 3.84
N ASP A 58 -7.63 7.62 3.41
CA ASP A 58 -7.49 8.14 2.04
C ASP A 58 -6.26 9.06 2.00
N GLN A 59 -5.17 8.60 1.41
CA GLN A 59 -3.94 9.39 1.33
C GLN A 59 -4.14 10.68 0.52
N ARG A 60 -3.22 11.61 0.58
CA ARG A 60 -3.23 12.89 -0.14
C ARG A 60 -3.57 12.68 -1.63
N SER A 61 -4.56 13.43 -2.12
CA SER A 61 -5.07 13.38 -3.50
C SER A 61 -5.76 12.06 -3.91
N HIS A 62 -5.94 11.11 -2.99
CA HIS A 62 -6.68 9.87 -3.22
C HIS A 62 -8.10 9.93 -2.63
N GLY A 63 -8.95 8.97 -3.00
CA GLY A 63 -10.29 8.76 -2.44
C GLY A 63 -11.07 10.06 -2.21
N GLU A 64 -11.52 10.27 -0.99
CA GLU A 64 -12.28 11.47 -0.58
C GLU A 64 -11.39 12.57 0.03
N SER A 65 -10.06 12.37 0.09
CA SER A 65 -9.12 13.39 0.51
C SER A 65 -9.01 14.52 -0.51
N GLN A 66 -8.66 15.72 -0.04
CA GLN A 66 -8.49 16.90 -0.87
C GLN A 66 -7.49 16.66 -2.00
N LYS A 67 -7.85 17.05 -3.22
CA LYS A 67 -7.02 16.92 -4.41
C LYS A 67 -6.11 18.13 -4.55
N VAL A 68 -4.80 17.93 -4.35
CA VAL A 68 -3.77 18.99 -4.46
C VAL A 68 -2.65 18.53 -5.39
N PRO A 69 -2.07 19.44 -6.21
CA PRO A 69 -1.04 19.09 -7.18
C PRO A 69 0.38 19.03 -6.61
N TYR A 70 0.52 19.05 -5.28
CA TYR A 70 1.81 19.06 -4.59
C TYR A 70 1.87 18.02 -3.46
N GLY A 71 3.08 17.71 -2.98
CA GLY A 71 3.28 16.70 -1.96
C GLY A 71 3.06 15.25 -2.48
N LEU A 72 3.07 15.04 -3.78
CA LEU A 72 2.86 13.75 -4.43
C LEU A 72 4.19 12.96 -4.44
N LYS A 73 4.62 12.57 -3.25
CA LYS A 73 5.87 11.81 -3.00
C LYS A 73 5.76 11.03 -1.69
N ILE A 74 6.41 9.88 -1.61
CA ILE A 74 6.32 8.95 -0.47
C ILE A 74 6.65 9.63 0.85
N SER A 75 7.68 10.47 0.90
CA SER A 75 8.06 11.18 2.12
C SER A 75 6.98 12.14 2.65
N ARG A 76 6.18 12.76 1.75
CA ARG A 76 5.06 13.60 2.19
C ARG A 76 3.87 12.75 2.65
N LEU A 77 3.57 11.65 1.97
CA LEU A 77 2.53 10.72 2.40
C LEU A 77 2.87 10.11 3.77
N SER A 78 4.15 9.84 4.01
CA SER A 78 4.64 9.38 5.30
C SER A 78 4.48 10.43 6.40
N LYS A 79 4.75 11.72 6.09
CA LYS A 79 4.48 12.83 7.04
C LYS A 79 2.97 13.01 7.27
N ASP A 80 2.13 12.80 6.26
CA ASP A 80 0.67 12.83 6.41
C ASP A 80 0.17 11.71 7.35
N LEU A 81 0.79 10.51 7.27
CA LEU A 81 0.55 9.42 8.22
C LEU A 81 0.97 9.82 9.63
N TYR A 82 2.15 10.43 9.80
CA TYR A 82 2.60 10.96 11.10
C TYR A 82 1.61 11.97 11.66
N ASP A 83 1.11 12.90 10.83
CA ASP A 83 0.12 13.90 11.22
C ASP A 83 -1.18 13.24 11.67
N LEU A 84 -1.66 12.18 10.98
CA LEU A 84 -2.83 11.40 11.38
C LEU A 84 -2.64 10.77 12.77
N LEU A 85 -1.50 10.08 13.00
CA LEU A 85 -1.23 9.42 14.27
C LEU A 85 -1.17 10.43 15.43
N ALA A 86 -0.60 11.62 15.18
CA ALA A 86 -0.52 12.69 16.16
C ALA A 86 -1.87 13.33 16.43
N GLU A 87 -2.65 13.65 15.39
CA GLU A 87 -3.98 14.30 15.53
C GLU A 87 -4.98 13.41 16.26
N LEU A 88 -4.95 12.11 16.01
CA LEU A 88 -5.83 11.14 16.67
C LEU A 88 -5.24 10.59 17.99
N ASP A 89 -4.08 11.07 18.42
CA ASP A 89 -3.29 10.59 19.56
C ASP A 89 -3.15 9.07 19.64
N LEU A 90 -2.86 8.46 18.48
CA LEU A 90 -2.71 7.01 18.38
C LEU A 90 -1.33 6.56 18.84
N ASN A 91 -1.32 5.54 19.69
CA ASN A 91 -0.11 4.89 20.19
C ASN A 91 -0.28 3.36 20.11
N GLU A 92 0.81 2.59 20.17
CA GLU A 92 0.80 1.12 20.01
C GLU A 92 0.10 0.68 18.71
N VAL A 93 0.28 1.46 17.64
CA VAL A 93 -0.42 1.30 16.36
C VAL A 93 0.15 0.13 15.57
N ALA A 94 -0.71 -0.75 15.07
CA ALA A 94 -0.36 -1.62 13.98
C ALA A 94 -0.55 -0.90 12.64
N LEU A 95 0.46 -0.89 11.76
CA LEU A 95 0.35 -0.35 10.41
C LEU A 95 0.25 -1.48 9.40
N LEU A 96 -0.76 -1.46 8.54
CA LEU A 96 -0.89 -2.34 7.39
C LEU A 96 -0.79 -1.51 6.11
N GLY A 97 0.24 -1.76 5.30
CA GLY A 97 0.44 -1.09 4.02
C GLY A 97 0.33 -2.06 2.86
N HIS A 98 -0.57 -1.76 1.92
CA HIS A 98 -0.64 -2.46 0.64
C HIS A 98 0.20 -1.72 -0.41
N SER A 99 1.08 -2.47 -1.13
CA SER A 99 1.83 -1.90 -2.26
C SER A 99 2.55 -0.60 -1.86
N MET A 100 2.31 0.52 -2.52
CA MET A 100 2.82 1.84 -2.13
C MET A 100 2.62 2.16 -0.64
N GLY A 101 1.54 1.68 -0.02
CA GLY A 101 1.32 1.84 1.43
C GLY A 101 2.43 1.24 2.28
N SER A 102 3.05 0.14 1.83
CA SER A 102 4.26 -0.42 2.46
C SER A 102 5.44 0.55 2.37
N CYS A 103 5.64 1.21 1.22
CA CYS A 103 6.68 2.24 1.07
C CYS A 103 6.46 3.43 2.01
N VAL A 104 5.20 3.81 2.25
CA VAL A 104 4.85 4.87 3.21
C VAL A 104 5.24 4.45 4.64
N ILE A 105 5.01 3.19 5.02
CA ILE A 105 5.45 2.63 6.32
C ILE A 105 6.98 2.62 6.42
N LEU A 106 7.69 2.15 5.40
CA LEU A 106 9.15 2.13 5.39
C LEU A 106 9.73 3.55 5.55
N CYS A 107 9.20 4.50 4.80
CA CYS A 107 9.57 5.92 4.93
C CYS A 107 9.23 6.50 6.30
N TYR A 108 8.11 6.11 6.90
CA TYR A 108 7.74 6.52 8.25
C TYR A 108 8.78 6.05 9.26
N LEU A 109 9.19 4.80 9.21
CA LEU A 109 10.19 4.23 10.11
C LEU A 109 11.56 4.91 9.94
N ASP A 110 11.94 5.23 8.71
CA ASP A 110 13.20 5.91 8.41
C ASP A 110 13.25 7.35 8.97
N LEU A 111 12.14 8.09 8.84
CA LEU A 111 12.09 9.52 9.18
C LEU A 111 11.64 9.81 10.62
N PHE A 112 10.76 8.99 11.19
CA PHE A 112 10.08 9.28 12.46
C PHE A 112 10.30 8.20 13.53
N GLY A 113 10.91 7.07 13.17
CA GLY A 113 11.14 5.97 14.11
C GLY A 113 9.87 5.18 14.48
N PRO A 114 10.01 4.19 15.38
CA PRO A 114 8.94 3.26 15.72
C PRO A 114 8.10 3.64 16.96
N GLU A 115 8.34 4.80 17.62
CA GLU A 115 7.88 5.08 18.98
C GLU A 115 6.35 4.96 19.17
N ARG A 116 5.55 5.23 18.11
CA ARG A 116 4.10 5.09 18.15
C ARG A 116 3.59 3.73 17.67
N LEU A 117 4.48 2.86 17.21
CA LEU A 117 4.11 1.65 16.51
C LEU A 117 4.32 0.40 17.37
N SER A 118 3.46 -0.59 17.21
CA SER A 118 3.59 -1.91 17.84
C SER A 118 3.99 -3.01 16.86
N LYS A 119 3.45 -2.96 15.65
CA LYS A 119 3.63 -3.98 14.59
C LYS A 119 3.50 -3.36 13.21
N ILE A 120 4.07 -4.00 12.20
CA ILE A 120 3.85 -3.66 10.78
C ILE A 120 3.44 -4.87 9.97
N ILE A 121 2.63 -4.63 8.94
CA ILE A 121 2.19 -5.63 7.96
C ILE A 121 2.45 -5.03 6.58
N LEU A 122 3.36 -5.63 5.83
CA LEU A 122 3.77 -5.19 4.49
C LEU A 122 3.14 -6.14 3.47
N VAL A 123 2.26 -5.62 2.61
CA VAL A 123 1.48 -6.42 1.67
C VAL A 123 1.90 -6.09 0.24
N ASP A 124 2.54 -7.04 -0.38
CA ASP A 124 2.84 -7.13 -1.81
C ASP A 124 3.55 -5.91 -2.41
N GLN A 125 4.71 -5.58 -1.86
CA GLN A 125 5.57 -4.51 -2.35
C GLN A 125 7.04 -4.94 -2.42
N SER A 126 7.67 -4.68 -3.56
CA SER A 126 9.12 -4.85 -3.75
C SER A 126 9.92 -3.75 -3.07
N PRO A 127 11.15 -4.01 -2.62
CA PRO A 127 12.05 -3.01 -2.05
C PRO A 127 12.37 -1.86 -3.00
N PHE A 128 12.45 -2.13 -4.30
CA PHE A 128 12.68 -1.13 -5.35
C PHE A 128 12.05 -1.60 -6.66
N VAL A 129 11.40 -0.70 -7.41
CA VAL A 129 10.58 -1.06 -8.57
C VAL A 129 11.32 -0.92 -9.90
N THR A 130 12.24 0.06 -10.01
CA THR A 130 12.95 0.35 -11.26
C THR A 130 14.27 -0.42 -11.33
N SER A 131 14.48 -1.14 -12.44
CA SER A 131 15.73 -1.88 -12.66
C SER A 131 16.88 -0.96 -13.05
N ASP A 132 18.07 -1.26 -12.52
CA ASP A 132 19.33 -0.73 -13.03
C ASP A 132 19.90 -1.74 -14.05
N PRO A 133 20.25 -1.31 -15.27
CA PRO A 133 20.80 -2.21 -16.30
C PRO A 133 22.17 -2.81 -15.94
N HIS A 134 22.84 -2.28 -14.91
CA HIS A 134 24.13 -2.78 -14.44
C HIS A 134 24.03 -3.78 -13.28
N TRP A 135 22.80 -4.03 -12.74
CA TRP A 135 22.62 -4.99 -11.67
C TRP A 135 22.81 -6.43 -12.13
N THR A 136 23.39 -7.21 -11.24
CA THR A 136 23.44 -8.66 -11.35
C THR A 136 22.04 -9.28 -11.26
N PRO A 137 21.83 -10.51 -11.72
CA PRO A 137 20.57 -11.22 -11.52
C PRO A 137 20.13 -11.32 -10.06
N GLN A 138 21.08 -11.43 -9.12
CA GLN A 138 20.81 -11.46 -7.69
C GLN A 138 20.29 -10.11 -7.19
N GLU A 139 20.92 -8.99 -7.56
CA GLU A 139 20.47 -7.65 -7.20
C GLU A 139 19.07 -7.33 -7.76
N LEU A 140 18.79 -7.79 -9.00
CA LEU A 140 17.45 -7.67 -9.59
C LEU A 140 16.40 -8.46 -8.81
N GLU A 141 16.72 -9.71 -8.40
CA GLU A 141 15.82 -10.52 -7.58
C GLU A 141 15.58 -9.91 -6.19
N GLU A 142 16.62 -9.44 -5.53
CA GLU A 142 16.53 -8.79 -4.21
C GLU A 142 15.74 -7.48 -4.26
N ALA A 143 15.99 -6.65 -5.26
CA ALA A 143 15.22 -5.42 -5.48
C ALA A 143 13.77 -5.70 -5.82
N GLY A 144 13.50 -6.79 -6.55
CA GLY A 144 12.19 -7.09 -7.11
C GLY A 144 11.78 -6.09 -8.19
N ALA A 145 12.79 -5.63 -8.96
CA ALA A 145 12.59 -4.63 -9.99
C ALA A 145 11.82 -5.22 -11.19
N VAL A 146 10.74 -4.56 -11.56
CA VAL A 146 9.80 -5.01 -12.61
C VAL A 146 9.68 -4.05 -13.78
N LEU A 147 10.22 -2.84 -13.67
CA LEU A 147 10.16 -1.80 -14.70
C LEU A 147 11.56 -1.27 -15.01
N THR A 148 11.83 -1.00 -16.27
CA THR A 148 12.98 -0.16 -16.64
C THR A 148 12.65 1.32 -16.43
N ALA A 149 13.67 2.17 -16.31
CA ALA A 149 13.46 3.62 -16.19
C ALA A 149 12.65 4.19 -17.37
N GLN A 150 12.86 3.69 -18.60
CA GLN A 150 12.11 4.10 -19.79
C GLN A 150 10.63 3.73 -19.65
N GLN A 151 10.30 2.51 -19.20
CA GLN A 151 8.91 2.10 -18.97
C GLN A 151 8.21 2.95 -17.90
N VAL A 152 8.93 3.39 -16.87
CA VAL A 152 8.38 4.34 -15.89
C VAL A 152 8.07 5.68 -16.55
N PHE A 153 8.98 6.25 -17.34
CA PHE A 153 8.74 7.51 -18.05
C PHE A 153 7.56 7.40 -19.02
N ASP A 154 7.47 6.31 -19.79
CA ASP A 154 6.40 6.08 -20.75
C ASP A 154 5.03 5.97 -20.06
N THR A 155 4.96 5.23 -18.96
CA THR A 155 3.74 5.08 -18.16
C THR A 155 3.32 6.42 -17.55
N VAL A 156 4.25 7.19 -17.01
CA VAL A 156 3.98 8.53 -16.45
C VAL A 156 3.48 9.49 -17.53
N ALA A 157 4.07 9.46 -18.72
CA ALA A 157 3.62 10.27 -19.86
C ALA A 157 2.20 9.88 -20.31
N ALA A 158 1.92 8.58 -20.40
CA ALA A 158 0.61 8.05 -20.75
C ALA A 158 -0.48 8.44 -19.75
N LEU A 159 -0.18 8.37 -18.45
CA LEU A 159 -1.09 8.82 -17.37
C LEU A 159 -1.40 10.32 -17.39
N ARG A 160 -0.56 11.13 -18.04
CA ARG A 160 -0.80 12.57 -18.27
C ARG A 160 -1.50 12.86 -19.60
N GLY A 161 -1.61 11.85 -20.45
CA GLY A 161 -2.17 11.95 -21.79
C GLY A 161 -3.68 11.70 -21.86
N LYS A 162 -4.20 11.67 -23.10
CA LYS A 162 -5.63 11.44 -23.37
C LYS A 162 -6.08 9.99 -23.09
N GLU A 163 -5.16 9.05 -23.11
CA GLU A 163 -5.41 7.61 -22.90
C GLU A 163 -5.23 7.17 -21.45
N ALA A 164 -5.15 8.12 -20.52
CA ALA A 164 -4.82 7.87 -19.13
C ALA A 164 -5.77 6.85 -18.44
N GLU A 165 -7.07 6.88 -18.75
CA GLU A 165 -8.03 5.89 -18.24
C GLU A 165 -7.78 4.51 -18.83
N GLN A 166 -7.51 4.40 -20.12
CA GLN A 166 -7.22 3.13 -20.79
C GLN A 166 -5.94 2.49 -20.21
N VAL A 167 -4.89 3.29 -20.02
CA VAL A 167 -3.64 2.83 -19.38
C VAL A 167 -3.91 2.36 -17.95
N THR A 168 -4.73 3.10 -17.20
CA THR A 168 -5.13 2.69 -15.85
C THR A 168 -5.82 1.33 -15.85
N ARG A 169 -6.77 1.11 -16.77
CA ARG A 169 -7.47 -0.18 -16.90
C ARG A 169 -6.52 -1.32 -17.22
N GLN A 170 -5.59 -1.12 -18.13
CA GLN A 170 -4.57 -2.13 -18.48
C GLN A 170 -3.67 -2.49 -17.31
N VAL A 171 -3.20 -1.48 -16.56
CA VAL A 171 -2.36 -1.70 -15.37
C VAL A 171 -3.13 -2.47 -14.29
N MET A 172 -4.36 -2.07 -13.98
CA MET A 172 -5.18 -2.73 -12.95
C MET A 172 -5.59 -4.16 -13.35
N ASP A 173 -5.87 -4.40 -14.63
CA ASP A 173 -6.22 -5.73 -15.13
C ASP A 173 -5.06 -6.73 -14.99
N GLY A 174 -3.82 -6.27 -15.15
CA GLY A 174 -2.62 -7.07 -14.91
C GLY A 174 -2.32 -7.37 -13.44
N MET A 175 -3.05 -6.76 -12.49
CA MET A 175 -2.83 -6.88 -11.05
C MET A 175 -3.85 -7.78 -10.32
N VAL A 176 -4.75 -8.41 -11.03
CA VAL A 176 -5.75 -9.34 -10.48
C VAL A 176 -5.65 -10.70 -11.17
N THR A 177 -6.08 -11.76 -10.48
CA THR A 177 -6.09 -13.10 -11.07
C THR A 177 -7.10 -13.20 -12.22
N ARG A 178 -6.98 -14.24 -13.04
CA ARG A 178 -7.96 -14.52 -14.10
C ARG A 178 -9.36 -14.85 -13.54
N GLN A 179 -9.43 -15.22 -12.27
CA GLN A 179 -10.67 -15.60 -11.57
C GLN A 179 -11.43 -14.38 -11.05
N ALA A 180 -10.77 -13.20 -10.94
CA ALA A 180 -11.44 -11.98 -10.51
C ALA A 180 -12.62 -11.63 -11.44
N THR A 181 -13.79 -11.37 -10.85
CA THR A 181 -15.00 -11.05 -11.62
C THR A 181 -14.89 -9.66 -12.27
N SER A 182 -15.72 -9.42 -13.29
CA SER A 182 -15.79 -8.11 -13.96
C SER A 182 -16.14 -6.98 -13.00
N GLU A 183 -16.99 -7.26 -12.00
CA GLU A 183 -17.39 -6.28 -10.98
C GLU A 183 -16.20 -5.90 -10.07
N VAL A 184 -15.38 -6.88 -9.67
CA VAL A 184 -14.16 -6.63 -8.88
C VAL A 184 -13.15 -5.80 -9.68
N ARG A 185 -12.89 -6.18 -10.95
CA ARG A 185 -12.00 -5.45 -11.85
C ARG A 185 -12.45 -4.00 -12.03
N GLU A 186 -13.71 -3.78 -12.36
CA GLU A 186 -14.25 -2.45 -12.56
C GLU A 186 -14.20 -1.62 -11.26
N TRP A 187 -14.53 -2.21 -10.12
CA TRP A 187 -14.47 -1.53 -8.84
C TRP A 187 -13.04 -1.07 -8.48
N ILE A 188 -12.01 -1.92 -8.68
CA ILE A 188 -10.60 -1.55 -8.49
C ILE A 188 -10.22 -0.38 -9.40
N VAL A 189 -10.63 -0.41 -10.67
CA VAL A 189 -10.40 0.69 -11.63
C VAL A 189 -11.08 1.97 -11.16
N GLN A 190 -12.34 1.91 -10.72
CA GLN A 190 -13.07 3.08 -10.25
C GLN A 190 -12.45 3.69 -8.98
N CYS A 191 -11.95 2.88 -8.05
CA CYS A 191 -11.16 3.36 -6.91
C CYS A 191 -9.91 4.10 -7.39
N ASN A 192 -9.19 3.54 -8.36
CA ASN A 192 -7.97 4.12 -8.92
C ASN A 192 -8.23 5.46 -9.62
N LEU A 193 -9.35 5.58 -10.34
CA LEU A 193 -9.73 6.80 -11.09
C LEU A 193 -10.18 7.96 -10.17
N LYS A 194 -10.41 7.74 -8.88
CA LYS A 194 -10.68 8.83 -7.92
C LYS A 194 -9.50 9.79 -7.76
N MET A 195 -8.27 9.34 -8.03
CA MET A 195 -7.09 10.22 -8.09
C MET A 195 -6.95 10.84 -9.49
N PRO A 196 -6.75 12.16 -9.63
CA PRO A 196 -6.46 12.79 -10.93
C PRO A 196 -5.26 12.14 -11.62
N ARG A 197 -5.40 11.73 -12.87
CA ARG A 197 -4.39 10.95 -13.59
C ARG A 197 -3.00 11.62 -13.67
N PRO A 198 -2.88 12.95 -13.92
CA PRO A 198 -1.57 13.62 -13.86
C PRO A 198 -0.91 13.53 -12.49
N PHE A 199 -1.70 13.52 -11.39
CA PHE A 199 -1.19 13.38 -10.03
C PHE A 199 -0.70 11.95 -9.78
N ALA A 200 -1.47 10.98 -10.25
CA ALA A 200 -1.08 9.56 -10.20
C ALA A 200 0.25 9.31 -10.92
N GLY A 201 0.46 9.90 -12.10
CA GLY A 201 1.73 9.84 -12.82
C GLY A 201 2.90 10.46 -12.04
N THR A 202 2.68 11.62 -11.40
CA THR A 202 3.72 12.27 -10.58
C THR A 202 4.12 11.40 -9.37
N LEU A 203 3.13 10.82 -8.69
CA LEU A 203 3.38 9.95 -7.54
C LEU A 203 4.03 8.63 -7.96
N LEU A 204 3.62 8.03 -9.09
CA LEU A 204 4.21 6.81 -9.64
C LEU A 204 5.70 6.99 -9.90
N TYR A 205 6.08 8.13 -10.50
CA TYR A 205 7.49 8.45 -10.74
C TYR A 205 8.30 8.40 -9.44
N ASN A 206 7.82 9.05 -8.38
CA ASN A 206 8.51 9.06 -7.09
C ASN A 206 8.56 7.66 -6.46
N LEU A 207 7.44 6.93 -6.46
CA LEU A 207 7.35 5.57 -5.95
C LEU A 207 8.39 4.65 -6.60
N CYS A 208 8.47 4.66 -7.93
CA CYS A 208 9.34 3.76 -8.69
C CYS A 208 10.84 4.05 -8.50
N HIS A 209 11.21 5.27 -8.10
CA HIS A 209 12.61 5.69 -7.95
C HIS A 209 13.06 5.83 -6.49
N THR A 210 12.35 5.21 -5.54
CA THR A 210 12.74 5.20 -4.13
C THR A 210 13.13 3.78 -3.71
N ASP A 211 14.39 3.60 -3.33
CA ASP A 211 14.97 2.31 -2.90
C ASP A 211 14.89 2.19 -1.37
N TRP A 212 14.36 1.07 -0.88
CA TRP A 212 14.16 0.80 0.54
C TRP A 212 15.12 -0.26 1.10
N ARG A 213 16.06 -0.76 0.30
CA ARG A 213 16.97 -1.84 0.71
C ARG A 213 17.90 -1.45 1.85
N ASP A 214 18.17 -0.17 2.05
CA ASP A 214 18.94 0.32 3.19
C ASP A 214 18.12 0.50 4.47
N VAL A 215 16.80 0.73 4.34
CA VAL A 215 15.87 0.91 5.47
C VAL A 215 15.47 -0.44 6.07
N ILE A 216 15.10 -1.41 5.21
CA ILE A 216 14.53 -2.70 5.62
C ILE A 216 15.37 -3.44 6.65
N PRO A 217 16.71 -3.58 6.52
CA PRO A 217 17.53 -4.29 7.52
C PRO A 217 17.63 -3.61 8.90
N ARG A 218 17.22 -2.35 8.99
CA ARG A 218 17.23 -1.56 10.24
C ARG A 218 15.93 -1.66 11.02
N ILE A 219 14.91 -2.36 10.47
CA ILE A 219 13.61 -2.53 11.12
C ILE A 219 13.73 -3.52 12.27
N ASN A 220 13.33 -3.07 13.46
CA ASN A 220 13.33 -3.84 14.70
C ASN A 220 11.95 -4.05 15.31
N LEU A 221 10.87 -3.74 14.56
CA LEU A 221 9.50 -4.03 14.92
C LEU A 221 9.09 -5.44 14.47
N PRO A 222 8.15 -6.09 15.19
CA PRO A 222 7.47 -7.27 14.66
C PRO A 222 6.86 -6.95 13.29
N ALA A 223 7.13 -7.81 12.30
CA ALA A 223 6.68 -7.61 10.93
C ALA A 223 6.02 -8.88 10.38
N LEU A 224 4.93 -8.70 9.63
CA LEU A 224 4.34 -9.71 8.76
C LEU A 224 4.48 -9.24 7.32
N ILE A 225 5.05 -10.09 6.47
CA ILE A 225 5.17 -9.85 5.04
C ILE A 225 4.20 -10.79 4.33
N ILE A 226 3.34 -10.24 3.47
CA ILE A 226 2.36 -11.01 2.70
C ILE A 226 2.59 -10.77 1.22
N SER A 227 2.72 -11.82 0.44
CA SER A 227 3.00 -11.77 -1.00
C SER A 227 2.04 -12.63 -1.81
N GLY A 228 1.84 -12.29 -3.08
CA GLY A 228 1.17 -13.13 -4.07
C GLY A 228 2.16 -13.89 -4.94
N ARG A 229 1.97 -15.22 -5.11
CA ARG A 229 2.84 -16.04 -5.97
C ARG A 229 2.81 -15.60 -7.43
N ALA A 230 1.66 -15.19 -7.92
CA ALA A 230 1.43 -14.73 -9.29
C ALA A 230 1.44 -13.20 -9.42
N SER A 231 1.80 -12.48 -8.35
CA SER A 231 1.83 -11.01 -8.38
C SER A 231 2.87 -10.47 -9.36
N THR A 232 2.57 -9.27 -9.87
CA THR A 232 3.55 -8.47 -10.61
C THR A 232 4.74 -8.04 -9.74
N MET A 233 4.54 -7.97 -8.40
CA MET A 233 5.64 -7.77 -7.45
C MET A 233 6.26 -9.14 -7.14
N PRO A 234 7.53 -9.40 -7.52
CA PRO A 234 8.14 -10.73 -7.35
C PRO A 234 8.17 -11.17 -5.88
N TRP A 235 7.53 -12.29 -5.57
CA TRP A 235 7.48 -12.83 -4.21
C TRP A 235 8.86 -13.09 -3.59
N LYS A 236 9.87 -13.38 -4.41
CA LYS A 236 11.24 -13.59 -3.94
C LYS A 236 11.87 -12.34 -3.34
N SER A 237 11.55 -11.16 -3.86
CA SER A 237 12.01 -9.91 -3.26
C SER A 237 11.37 -9.65 -1.90
N GLN A 238 10.16 -10.14 -1.70
CA GLN A 238 9.45 -10.04 -0.43
C GLN A 238 9.94 -11.13 0.56
N GLU A 239 10.37 -12.29 0.07
CA GLU A 239 11.13 -13.26 0.86
C GLU A 239 12.49 -12.67 1.29
N TRP A 240 13.14 -11.87 0.43
CA TRP A 240 14.33 -11.11 0.82
C TRP A 240 14.01 -10.12 1.96
N ILE A 241 12.91 -9.36 1.90
CA ILE A 241 12.47 -8.49 3.00
C ILE A 241 12.34 -9.29 4.30
N HIS A 242 11.67 -10.45 4.24
CA HIS A 242 11.53 -11.35 5.39
C HIS A 242 12.89 -11.76 5.98
N ARG A 243 13.85 -12.14 5.13
CA ARG A 243 15.20 -12.50 5.59
C ARG A 243 15.95 -11.34 6.24
N GLN A 244 15.68 -10.10 5.85
CA GLN A 244 16.33 -8.91 6.42
C GLN A 244 15.73 -8.49 7.78
N ILE A 245 14.43 -8.71 8.01
CA ILE A 245 13.76 -8.29 9.25
C ILE A 245 13.73 -9.45 10.24
N LYS A 246 14.57 -9.35 11.27
CA LYS A 246 14.69 -10.42 12.27
C LYS A 246 13.38 -10.73 12.98
N GLY A 247 12.95 -11.99 12.96
CA GLY A 247 11.73 -12.44 13.66
C GLY A 247 10.44 -12.08 12.93
N SER A 248 10.51 -11.60 11.69
CA SER A 248 9.32 -11.41 10.87
C SER A 248 8.66 -12.74 10.50
N GLN A 249 7.39 -12.66 10.09
CA GLN A 249 6.63 -13.76 9.51
C GLN A 249 6.46 -13.51 8.02
N PHE A 250 6.38 -14.57 7.21
CA PHE A 250 6.20 -14.49 5.77
C PHE A 250 5.12 -15.46 5.31
N GLU A 251 4.17 -14.96 4.55
CA GLU A 251 3.07 -15.74 3.97
C GLU A 251 2.96 -15.46 2.47
N VAL A 252 2.76 -16.51 1.68
CA VAL A 252 2.55 -16.41 0.25
C VAL A 252 1.18 -16.98 -0.10
N PHE A 253 0.36 -16.18 -0.77
CA PHE A 253 -0.88 -16.63 -1.36
C PHE A 253 -0.56 -17.28 -2.71
N GLU A 254 -0.93 -18.53 -2.90
CA GLU A 254 -0.79 -19.21 -4.19
C GLU A 254 -1.81 -18.66 -5.22
N GLU A 255 -1.52 -18.79 -6.51
CA GLU A 255 -2.41 -18.26 -7.56
C GLU A 255 -3.87 -18.70 -7.41
N PRO A 256 -4.19 -19.99 -7.13
CA PRO A 256 -5.58 -20.44 -6.92
C PRO A 256 -6.25 -19.83 -5.67
N GLU A 257 -5.47 -19.26 -4.77
CA GLU A 257 -5.95 -18.60 -3.55
C GLU A 257 -6.16 -17.08 -3.72
N GLY A 258 -6.15 -16.58 -4.96
CA GLY A 258 -6.18 -15.15 -5.23
C GLY A 258 -4.80 -14.48 -5.08
N GLY A 259 -3.72 -15.24 -5.22
CA GLY A 259 -2.33 -14.81 -4.99
C GLY A 259 -1.78 -13.88 -6.07
N GLN A 260 -2.50 -12.81 -6.39
CA GLN A 260 -2.09 -11.67 -7.20
C GLN A 260 -2.00 -10.42 -6.29
N HIS A 261 -1.84 -9.24 -6.85
CA HIS A 261 -1.58 -7.99 -6.11
C HIS A 261 -2.66 -7.61 -5.09
N PHE A 262 -3.93 -7.92 -5.37
CA PHE A 262 -5.09 -7.60 -4.53
C PHE A 262 -5.64 -8.82 -3.76
N MET A 263 -4.77 -9.67 -3.22
CA MET A 263 -5.16 -10.90 -2.52
C MET A 263 -6.15 -10.69 -1.37
N PHE A 264 -6.10 -9.55 -0.70
CA PHE A 264 -7.03 -9.18 0.37
C PHE A 264 -8.45 -8.85 -0.13
N ILE A 265 -8.61 -8.62 -1.44
CA ILE A 265 -9.89 -8.47 -2.13
C ILE A 265 -10.35 -9.81 -2.70
N GLU A 266 -9.42 -10.57 -3.30
CA GLU A 266 -9.73 -11.82 -3.98
C GLU A 266 -9.93 -13.00 -3.00
N ASN A 267 -9.28 -12.98 -1.83
CA ASN A 267 -9.46 -13.96 -0.75
C ASN A 267 -9.47 -13.27 0.63
N PRO A 268 -10.49 -12.49 0.92
CA PRO A 268 -10.57 -11.71 2.16
C PRO A 268 -10.62 -12.59 3.41
N GLU A 269 -11.18 -13.79 3.34
CA GLU A 269 -11.30 -14.69 4.49
C GLU A 269 -9.93 -15.18 4.97
N LYS A 270 -9.08 -15.69 4.06
CA LYS A 270 -7.71 -16.12 4.40
C LYS A 270 -6.90 -14.91 4.88
N PHE A 271 -7.00 -13.78 4.19
CA PHE A 271 -6.26 -12.57 4.54
C PHE A 271 -6.63 -12.05 5.95
N ASN A 272 -7.91 -11.89 6.24
CA ASN A 272 -8.38 -11.39 7.53
C ASN A 272 -8.00 -12.32 8.68
N ARG A 273 -8.11 -13.65 8.49
CA ARG A 273 -7.67 -14.64 9.48
C ARG A 273 -6.19 -14.48 9.80
N LEU A 274 -5.34 -14.42 8.76
CA LEU A 274 -3.89 -14.25 8.91
C LEU A 274 -3.54 -12.96 9.66
N VAL A 275 -4.15 -11.84 9.29
CA VAL A 275 -3.94 -10.55 9.96
C VAL A 275 -4.38 -10.61 11.43
N MET A 276 -5.55 -11.18 11.72
CA MET A 276 -6.05 -11.30 13.10
C MET A 276 -5.18 -12.22 13.96
N GLU A 277 -4.70 -13.34 13.43
CA GLU A 277 -3.77 -14.24 14.12
C GLU A 277 -2.45 -13.54 14.44
N TYR A 278 -1.92 -12.77 13.50
CA TYR A 278 -0.70 -11.99 13.69
C TYR A 278 -0.85 -10.87 14.72
N LEU A 279 -1.98 -10.19 14.72
CA LEU A 279 -2.24 -9.08 15.66
C LEU A 279 -2.46 -9.57 17.10
N GLY A 280 -3.09 -10.72 17.31
CA GLY A 280 -3.32 -11.39 18.62
C GLY A 280 -4.60 -10.98 19.29
#